data_5ef279296d25fbf8688e7a29c8bd2e25
#
_entry.id   5ef279296d25fbf8688e7a29c8bd2e25
#
_cell.length_a   1.000
_cell.length_b   1.000
_cell.length_c   1.000
_cell.angle_alpha   90.00
_cell.angle_beta   90.00
_cell.angle_gamma   90.00
#
_symmetry.space_group_name_H-M   'P 1'
#
loop_
_entity.id
_entity.type
_entity.pdbx_description
1 polymer ?
#
loop_
_entity_poly.entity_id
_entity_poly.type
_entity_poly.pdbx_seq_one_letter_code
_entity_poly.pdbx_strand_id
1 'polypeptide(L)'
;MKWYTKLSAALEYLATGTIDYAHTRVEVADASTQVLAANADRKYALFVNYSDEDIYMKIGGPAALVGRGIWLAAEGGSYEMSPRLGNLATGVVRAIHGGVGNKNLLVTEGE
;
A
#
# COMPACT_ATOMS: atom_id res chain seq x y z
N MET A 1 -23.51 10.74 11.59
CA MET A 1 -23.13 11.76 10.60
C MET A 1 -24.28 12.00 9.65
N LYS A 2 -24.60 13.24 9.39
CA LYS A 2 -25.65 13.60 8.45
C LYS A 2 -25.16 13.35 7.02
N TRP A 3 -26.07 12.92 6.14
CA TRP A 3 -25.73 12.56 4.77
C TRP A 3 -25.06 13.69 3.98
N TYR A 4 -25.46 14.95 4.21
CA TYR A 4 -24.87 16.08 3.50
C TYR A 4 -23.40 16.31 3.86
N THR A 5 -22.95 15.89 5.04
CA THR A 5 -21.54 15.95 5.42
C THR A 5 -20.73 14.95 4.59
N LYS A 6 -21.29 13.76 4.37
CA LYS A 6 -20.67 12.76 3.51
C LYS A 6 -20.65 13.19 2.06
N LEU A 7 -21.74 13.80 1.59
CA LEU A 7 -21.83 14.32 0.24
C LEU A 7 -20.82 15.44 0.02
N SER A 8 -20.68 16.36 0.98
CA SER A 8 -19.73 17.45 0.88
C SER A 8 -18.29 16.94 0.79
N ALA A 9 -17.94 15.95 1.60
CA ALA A 9 -16.60 15.34 1.54
C ALA A 9 -16.37 14.64 0.21
N ALA A 10 -17.37 13.95 -0.32
CA ALA A 10 -17.27 13.29 -1.62
C ALA A 10 -17.13 14.30 -2.76
N LEU A 11 -17.90 15.39 -2.73
CA LEU A 11 -17.82 16.45 -3.73
C LEU A 11 -16.49 17.17 -3.66
N GLU A 12 -15.97 17.43 -2.48
CA GLU A 12 -14.66 18.03 -2.30
C GLU A 12 -13.56 17.13 -2.89
N TYR A 13 -13.62 15.85 -2.60
CA TYR A 13 -12.70 14.86 -3.15
C TYR A 13 -12.75 14.85 -4.68
N LEU A 14 -13.95 14.87 -5.26
CA LEU A 14 -14.14 14.87 -6.71
C LEU A 14 -13.74 16.19 -7.35
N ALA A 15 -14.05 17.32 -6.70
CA ALA A 15 -13.83 18.66 -7.25
C ALA A 15 -12.35 19.07 -7.18
N THR A 16 -11.70 18.75 -6.06
CA THR A 16 -10.26 18.97 -5.90
C THR A 16 -9.46 17.79 -6.42
N GLY A 17 -10.13 16.80 -6.95
CA GLY A 17 -9.81 15.39 -7.16
C GLY A 17 -8.52 15.06 -7.84
N THR A 18 -7.63 16.00 -7.86
CA THR A 18 -6.27 15.77 -8.27
C THR A 18 -5.56 15.09 -7.12
N ILE A 19 -5.51 13.78 -7.18
CA ILE A 19 -4.62 13.03 -6.31
C ILE A 19 -3.26 13.07 -6.98
N ASP A 20 -2.26 13.51 -6.24
CA ASP A 20 -0.88 13.43 -6.70
C ASP A 20 -0.36 12.02 -6.44
N TYR A 21 -0.02 11.32 -7.51
CA TYR A 21 0.49 9.95 -7.42
C TYR A 21 2.00 9.93 -7.54
N ALA A 22 2.64 9.23 -6.60
CA ALA A 22 4.06 8.91 -6.67
C ALA A 22 4.20 7.42 -6.98
N HIS A 23 5.02 7.09 -7.97
CA HIS A 23 5.30 5.71 -8.36
C HIS A 23 6.75 5.40 -8.03
N THR A 24 6.95 4.39 -7.18
CA THR A 24 8.28 3.98 -6.76
C THR A 24 8.47 2.49 -6.93
N ARG A 25 9.73 2.09 -7.03
CA ARG A 25 10.10 0.68 -6.98
C ARG A 25 10.90 0.47 -5.70
N VAL A 26 10.38 -0.35 -4.81
CA VAL A 26 10.99 -0.62 -3.52
C VAL A 26 11.65 -2.00 -3.58
N GLU A 27 12.89 -2.07 -3.14
CA GLU A 27 13.57 -3.35 -2.97
C GLU A 27 13.21 -3.93 -1.61
N VAL A 28 12.47 -5.04 -1.63
CA VAL A 28 12.07 -5.77 -0.43
C VAL A 28 13.13 -6.82 -0.11
N ALA A 29 13.62 -6.79 1.12
CA ALA A 29 14.61 -7.75 1.59
C ALA A 29 13.95 -9.02 2.14
N ASP A 30 14.78 -9.99 2.50
CA ASP A 30 14.37 -11.17 3.27
C ASP A 30 14.23 -10.88 4.78
N ALA A 31 14.28 -9.60 5.13
CA ALA A 31 13.94 -9.07 6.45
C ALA A 31 12.85 -8.01 6.26
N SER A 32 12.08 -7.71 7.32
CA SER A 32 11.01 -6.73 7.25
C SER A 32 11.53 -5.39 6.72
N THR A 33 10.95 -4.92 5.62
CA THR A 33 11.38 -3.72 4.91
C THR A 33 10.24 -2.72 4.88
N GLN A 34 10.50 -1.46 5.24
CA GLN A 34 9.49 -0.42 5.10
C GLN A 34 9.32 -0.10 3.62
N VAL A 35 8.07 -0.20 3.13
CA VAL A 35 7.73 0.11 1.74
C VAL A 35 6.98 1.42 1.59
N LEU A 36 6.26 1.84 2.63
CA LEU A 36 5.69 3.17 2.76
C LEU A 36 5.81 3.66 4.20
N ALA A 37 6.24 4.90 4.36
CA ALA A 37 6.17 5.58 5.65
C ALA A 37 4.70 5.88 6.01
N ALA A 38 4.42 6.08 7.28
CA ALA A 38 3.12 6.60 7.70
C ALA A 38 2.87 7.95 7.02
N ASN A 39 1.64 8.13 6.51
CA ASN A 39 1.28 9.33 5.77
C ASN A 39 -0.19 9.65 6.03
N ALA A 40 -0.45 10.63 6.88
CA ALA A 40 -1.81 11.04 7.25
C ALA A 40 -2.61 11.58 6.06
N ASP A 41 -1.93 12.04 5.01
CA ASP A 41 -2.55 12.58 3.81
C ASP A 41 -2.77 11.53 2.72
N ARG A 42 -2.42 10.28 2.98
CA ARG A 42 -2.61 9.21 1.99
C ARG A 42 -4.08 9.05 1.65
N LYS A 43 -4.37 9.03 0.36
CA LYS A 43 -5.71 8.80 -0.19
C LYS A 43 -5.78 7.55 -1.04
N TYR A 44 -4.65 6.98 -1.41
CA TYR A 44 -4.57 5.83 -2.28
C TYR A 44 -3.24 5.12 -2.12
N ALA A 45 -3.23 3.82 -2.25
CA ALA A 45 -2.00 3.06 -2.44
C ALA A 45 -2.27 1.79 -3.23
N LEU A 46 -1.32 1.44 -4.08
CA LEU A 46 -1.33 0.20 -4.85
C LEU A 46 0.04 -0.44 -4.74
N PHE A 47 0.05 -1.73 -4.47
CA PHE A 47 1.27 -2.52 -4.37
C PHE A 47 1.20 -3.64 -5.39
N VAL A 48 2.22 -3.79 -6.23
CA VAL A 48 2.29 -4.84 -7.23
C VAL A 48 3.62 -5.56 -7.10
N ASN A 49 3.57 -6.87 -6.91
CA ASN A 49 4.77 -7.70 -6.83
C ASN A 49 5.38 -7.85 -8.23
N TYR A 50 6.52 -7.22 -8.44
CA TYR A 50 7.26 -7.28 -9.69
C TYR A 50 8.53 -8.13 -9.48
N SER A 51 8.33 -9.38 -9.07
CA SER A 51 9.42 -10.30 -8.79
C SER A 51 9.00 -11.75 -8.97
N ASP A 52 9.96 -12.62 -8.88
CA ASP A 52 9.78 -14.08 -8.97
C ASP A 52 9.51 -14.75 -7.61
N GLU A 53 9.31 -13.96 -6.56
CA GLU A 53 9.13 -14.46 -5.20
C GLU A 53 7.88 -13.87 -4.59
N ASP A 54 7.14 -14.66 -3.80
CA ASP A 54 5.99 -14.16 -3.05
C ASP A 54 6.43 -13.11 -2.03
N ILE A 55 5.67 -12.03 -1.94
CA ILE A 55 5.92 -10.95 -0.98
C ILE A 55 4.74 -10.89 -0.02
N TYR A 56 5.03 -10.70 1.24
CA TYR A 56 4.02 -10.59 2.30
C TYR A 56 4.09 -9.20 2.90
N MET A 57 2.93 -8.53 2.97
CA MET A 57 2.85 -7.17 3.49
C MET A 57 2.15 -7.13 4.83
N LYS A 58 2.59 -6.18 5.66
CA LYS A 58 1.93 -5.82 6.90
C LYS A 58 1.65 -4.33 6.94
N ILE A 59 0.42 -3.98 7.25
CA ILE A 59 0.02 -2.60 7.48
C ILE A 59 0.16 -2.33 8.98
N GLY A 60 0.91 -1.30 9.30
CA GLY A 60 1.24 -0.97 10.68
C GLY A 60 2.52 -1.66 11.17
N GLY A 61 2.84 -1.42 12.42
CA GLY A 61 3.98 -2.08 13.07
C GLY A 61 3.57 -3.35 13.80
N PRO A 62 4.51 -4.15 14.31
CA PRO A 62 5.94 -3.95 14.22
C PRO A 62 6.55 -4.45 12.92
N ALA A 63 6.66 -5.72 12.64
CA ALA A 63 7.41 -6.23 11.50
C ALA A 63 6.56 -7.13 10.62
N ALA A 64 6.83 -7.11 9.32
CA ALA A 64 6.28 -8.10 8.40
C ALA A 64 6.93 -9.46 8.67
N LEU A 65 6.17 -10.54 8.49
CA LEU A 65 6.61 -11.91 8.68
C LEU A 65 6.23 -12.75 7.46
N VAL A 66 7.13 -13.61 7.05
CA VAL A 66 6.90 -14.52 5.92
C VAL A 66 5.68 -15.42 6.22
N GLY A 67 4.80 -15.52 5.24
CA GLY A 67 3.59 -16.33 5.34
C GLY A 67 2.48 -15.71 6.17
N ARG A 68 2.59 -14.42 6.50
CA ARG A 68 1.58 -13.73 7.31
C ARG A 68 1.23 -12.37 6.71
N GLY A 69 -0.02 -11.97 6.91
CA GLY A 69 -0.51 -10.69 6.42
C GLY A 69 -1.07 -10.77 5.01
N ILE A 70 -0.77 -9.77 4.21
CA ILE A 70 -1.29 -9.66 2.84
C ILE A 70 -0.31 -10.34 1.90
N TRP A 71 -0.76 -11.40 1.24
CA TRP A 71 0.06 -12.16 0.30
C TRP A 71 -0.03 -11.55 -1.09
N LEU A 72 1.12 -11.18 -1.63
CA LEU A 72 1.26 -10.76 -3.02
C LEU A 72 2.01 -11.86 -3.77
N ALA A 73 1.29 -12.64 -4.54
CA ALA A 73 1.89 -13.73 -5.32
C ALA A 73 2.95 -13.19 -6.29
N ALA A 74 3.97 -13.98 -6.53
CA ALA A 74 5.00 -13.67 -7.52
C ALA A 74 4.38 -13.32 -8.87
N GLU A 75 5.07 -12.51 -9.65
CA GLU A 75 4.68 -12.18 -11.02
C GLU A 75 3.33 -11.46 -11.13
N GLY A 76 3.11 -10.45 -10.30
CA GLY A 76 1.99 -9.53 -10.49
C GLY A 76 0.91 -9.55 -9.41
N GLY A 77 1.08 -10.29 -8.32
CA GLY A 77 0.16 -10.19 -7.20
C GLY A 77 0.06 -8.75 -6.70
N SER A 78 -1.15 -8.29 -6.39
CA SER A 78 -1.36 -6.89 -6.07
C SER A 78 -2.34 -6.70 -4.91
N TYR A 79 -2.23 -5.54 -4.27
CA TYR A 79 -3.15 -5.09 -3.23
C TYR A 79 -3.38 -3.60 -3.39
N GLU A 80 -4.65 -3.20 -3.43
CA GLU A 80 -5.04 -1.81 -3.57
C GLU A 80 -5.79 -1.36 -2.32
N MET A 81 -5.49 -0.15 -1.83
CA MET A 81 -6.28 0.47 -0.78
C MET A 81 -6.70 1.88 -1.16
N SER A 82 -7.95 2.19 -0.85
CA SER A 82 -8.56 3.48 -1.14
C SER A 82 -9.75 3.73 -0.23
N PRO A 83 -10.19 4.99 -0.09
CA PRO A 83 -11.44 5.28 0.62
C PRO A 83 -12.64 4.56 0.01
N ARG A 84 -12.65 4.43 -1.31
CA ARG A 84 -13.73 3.76 -2.04
C ARG A 84 -13.86 2.29 -1.66
N LEU A 85 -12.73 1.61 -1.43
CA LEU A 85 -12.72 0.21 -1.01
C LEU A 85 -12.97 0.04 0.50
N GLY A 86 -12.91 1.14 1.26
CA GLY A 86 -13.09 1.10 2.71
C GLY A 86 -11.92 0.51 3.47
N ASN A 87 -10.76 0.38 2.84
CA ASN A 87 -9.59 -0.27 3.44
C ASN A 87 -8.37 0.65 3.52
N LEU A 88 -8.55 1.94 3.31
CA LEU A 88 -7.43 2.89 3.36
C LEU A 88 -6.83 2.91 4.76
N ALA A 89 -5.52 2.74 4.81
CA ALA A 89 -4.73 2.87 6.02
C ALA A 89 -3.64 3.92 5.80
N THR A 90 -3.39 4.75 6.80
CA THR A 90 -2.39 5.81 6.73
C THR A 90 -1.11 5.49 7.50
N GLY A 91 -1.05 4.32 8.13
CA GLY A 91 0.10 3.88 8.88
C GLY A 91 1.26 3.41 7.98
N VAL A 92 2.34 3.04 8.61
CA VAL A 92 3.49 2.46 7.92
C VAL A 92 3.09 1.14 7.26
N VAL A 93 3.65 0.86 6.08
CA VAL A 93 3.49 -0.43 5.41
C VAL A 93 4.85 -1.08 5.28
N ARG A 94 4.94 -2.35 5.66
CA ARG A 94 6.16 -3.15 5.60
C ARG A 94 5.94 -4.38 4.75
N ALA A 95 7.02 -4.92 4.22
CA ALA A 95 6.97 -6.12 3.40
C ALA A 95 8.20 -6.98 3.64
N ILE A 96 8.08 -8.26 3.30
CA ILE A 96 9.14 -9.25 3.44
C ILE A 96 8.93 -10.36 2.41
N HIS A 97 10.01 -11.02 2.01
CA HIS A 97 9.92 -12.26 1.24
C HIS A 97 10.74 -13.37 1.89
N GLY A 98 10.48 -14.60 1.51
CA GLY A 98 11.15 -15.77 2.11
C GLY A 98 12.32 -16.32 1.31
N GLY A 99 12.68 -15.67 0.21
CA GLY A 99 13.79 -16.08 -0.65
C GLY A 99 15.10 -15.43 -0.26
N VAL A 100 15.96 -15.18 -1.24
CA VAL A 100 17.26 -14.52 -1.06
C VAL A 100 17.35 -13.25 -1.89
N GLY A 101 18.12 -12.29 -1.38
CA GLY A 101 18.35 -11.03 -2.07
C GLY A 101 17.19 -10.06 -1.98
N ASN A 102 17.22 -9.05 -2.83
CA ASN A 102 16.18 -8.04 -2.89
C ASN A 102 15.19 -8.36 -4.00
N LYS A 103 13.92 -8.14 -3.74
CA LYS A 103 12.83 -8.38 -4.68
C LYS A 103 12.04 -7.09 -4.88
N ASN A 104 11.67 -6.81 -6.11
CA ASN A 104 11.05 -5.55 -6.47
C ASN A 104 9.55 -5.54 -6.17
N LEU A 105 9.12 -4.49 -5.50
CA LEU A 105 7.72 -4.18 -5.28
C LEU A 105 7.44 -2.82 -5.90
N LEU A 106 6.47 -2.75 -6.81
CA LEU A 106 6.04 -1.49 -7.39
C LEU A 106 5.00 -0.88 -6.45
N VAL A 107 5.22 0.36 -6.04
CA VAL A 107 4.36 1.03 -5.08
C VAL A 107 3.88 2.34 -5.67
N THR A 108 2.57 2.53 -5.69
CA THR A 108 1.93 3.79 -6.04
C THR A 108 1.27 4.35 -4.79
N GLU A 109 1.61 5.58 -4.43
CA GLU A 109 0.95 6.27 -3.32
C GLU A 109 0.34 7.56 -3.83
N GLY A 110 -0.91 7.82 -3.45
CA GLY A 110 -1.62 9.05 -3.80
C GLY A 110 -1.99 9.86 -2.57
N GLU A 111 -1.86 11.18 -2.69
CA GLU A 111 -2.24 12.11 -1.64
C GLU A 111 -2.83 13.42 -2.18
#